data_c8725c86595205d34fe0fc4a91b42f98
#
_entry.id   c8725c86595205d34fe0fc4a91b42f98
#
_cell.length_a   1.000
_cell.length_b   1.000
_cell.length_c   1.000
_cell.angle_alpha   90.00
_cell.angle_beta   90.00
_cell.angle_gamma   90.00
#
_symmetry.space_group_name_H-M   'P 1'
#
loop_
_entity.id
_entity.type
_entity.pdbx_description
1 polymer ?
#
loop_
_entity_poly.entity_id
_entity_poly.type
_entity_poly.pdbx_seq_one_letter_code
_entity_poly.pdbx_strand_id
1 'polypeptide(L)'
;DVYKRQQLGYMFFATGVGAYNVAMFHLFTHAFFKALLFLGSGSVIHAFKDEQNINNMGGVWKKLPYTYSLMIIGTLALTGFPFLSGFYSKDAIIEFAYLRGNTTGYYAAGIGIFTAFLTSIYSWRLIFKTFHGEYNNKEIKIDETHESPIVMLIPLILLSIGAIFTGFLFKELFISYEGLNNF
;
A
#
# COMPACT_ATOMS: atom_id res chain seq x y z
N ASP A 1 -3.00 13.97 1.64
CA ASP A 1 -4.17 13.82 0.74
C ASP A 1 -3.82 13.57 -0.71
N VAL A 2 -2.74 14.11 -1.24
CA VAL A 2 -2.32 13.87 -2.65
C VAL A 2 -2.09 12.37 -2.90
N TYR A 3 -1.48 11.65 -1.97
CA TYR A 3 -1.18 10.22 -2.10
C TYR A 3 -2.40 9.30 -1.99
N LYS A 4 -3.48 9.73 -1.33
CA LYS A 4 -4.73 8.95 -1.24
C LYS A 4 -5.46 8.88 -2.59
N ARG A 5 -5.40 9.95 -3.38
CA ARG A 5 -6.07 10.05 -4.69
C ARG A 5 -5.42 9.20 -5.77
N GLN A 6 -4.12 8.89 -5.64
CA GLN A 6 -3.37 8.15 -6.65
C GLN A 6 -3.88 6.71 -6.84
N GLN A 7 -4.17 5.99 -5.76
CA GLN A 7 -4.68 4.61 -5.85
C GLN A 7 -6.11 4.56 -6.37
N LEU A 8 -6.94 5.55 -6.05
CA LEU A 8 -8.26 5.72 -6.68
C LEU A 8 -8.11 5.98 -8.18
N GLY A 9 -7.08 6.72 -8.59
CA GLY A 9 -6.74 6.92 -9.99
C GLY A 9 -6.53 5.61 -10.75
N TYR A 10 -5.90 4.59 -10.15
CA TYR A 10 -5.78 3.26 -10.75
C TYR A 10 -7.14 2.59 -10.99
N MET A 11 -8.07 2.75 -10.05
CA MET A 11 -9.42 2.17 -10.19
C MET A 11 -10.20 2.86 -11.31
N PHE A 12 -10.16 4.20 -11.36
CA PHE A 12 -10.77 4.97 -12.46
C PHE A 12 -10.10 4.64 -13.80
N PHE A 13 -8.80 4.48 -13.81
CA PHE A 13 -8.06 4.06 -14.98
C PHE A 13 -8.51 2.66 -15.46
N ALA A 14 -8.59 1.68 -14.56
CA ALA A 14 -9.06 0.34 -14.87
C ALA A 14 -10.50 0.33 -15.40
N THR A 15 -11.40 1.13 -14.82
CA THR A 15 -12.78 1.29 -15.33
C THR A 15 -12.79 1.96 -16.70
N GLY A 16 -11.95 2.97 -16.92
CA GLY A 16 -11.82 3.67 -18.20
C GLY A 16 -11.33 2.78 -19.35
N VAL A 17 -10.54 1.75 -19.05
CA VAL A 17 -10.16 0.70 -20.03
C VAL A 17 -11.14 -0.48 -20.09
N GLY A 18 -12.28 -0.41 -19.38
CA GLY A 18 -13.29 -1.47 -19.39
C GLY A 18 -12.99 -2.67 -18.50
N ALA A 19 -11.92 -2.64 -17.72
CA ALA A 19 -11.50 -3.75 -16.84
C ALA A 19 -12.18 -3.65 -15.46
N TYR A 20 -13.51 -3.72 -15.40
CA TYR A 20 -14.29 -3.52 -14.16
C TYR A 20 -13.95 -4.55 -13.08
N ASN A 21 -13.81 -5.83 -13.44
CA ASN A 21 -13.47 -6.88 -12.49
C ASN A 21 -12.09 -6.66 -11.87
N VAL A 22 -11.13 -6.20 -12.67
CA VAL A 22 -9.77 -5.89 -12.20
C VAL A 22 -9.77 -4.64 -11.31
N ALA A 23 -10.59 -3.63 -11.63
CA ALA A 23 -10.78 -2.47 -10.77
C ALA A 23 -11.36 -2.86 -9.39
N MET A 24 -12.36 -3.74 -9.38
CA MET A 24 -12.94 -4.29 -8.13
C MET A 24 -11.93 -5.14 -7.36
N PHE A 25 -11.14 -5.95 -8.05
CA PHE A 25 -10.05 -6.71 -7.44
C PHE A 25 -9.02 -5.81 -6.77
N HIS A 26 -8.62 -4.73 -7.46
CA HIS A 26 -7.70 -3.76 -6.88
C HIS A 26 -8.32 -3.03 -5.69
N LEU A 27 -9.60 -2.67 -5.75
CA LEU A 27 -10.31 -2.07 -4.61
C LEU A 27 -10.29 -3.00 -3.39
N PHE A 28 -10.56 -4.28 -3.60
CA PHE A 28 -10.57 -5.29 -2.54
C PHE A 28 -9.19 -5.46 -1.90
N THR A 29 -8.15 -5.70 -2.68
CA THR A 29 -6.78 -5.84 -2.17
C THR A 29 -6.27 -4.54 -1.54
N HIS A 30 -6.61 -3.38 -2.14
CA HIS A 30 -6.25 -2.06 -1.65
C HIS A 30 -6.81 -1.79 -0.26
N ALA A 31 -8.01 -2.26 0.06
CA ALA A 31 -8.62 -2.07 1.36
C ALA A 31 -7.72 -2.62 2.48
N PHE A 32 -7.13 -3.82 2.32
CA PHE A 32 -6.27 -4.43 3.32
C PHE A 32 -4.97 -3.67 3.53
N PHE A 33 -4.16 -3.47 2.50
CA PHE A 33 -2.87 -2.82 2.68
C PHE A 33 -3.00 -1.32 2.98
N LYS A 34 -4.06 -0.66 2.52
CA LYS A 34 -4.29 0.74 2.85
C LYS A 34 -4.73 0.93 4.29
N ALA A 35 -5.66 0.11 4.77
CA ALA A 35 -6.06 0.13 6.17
C ALA A 35 -4.87 -0.22 7.08
N LEU A 36 -4.05 -1.21 6.69
CA LEU A 36 -2.83 -1.59 7.42
C LEU A 36 -1.87 -0.40 7.58
N LEU A 37 -1.56 0.29 6.49
CA LEU A 37 -0.66 1.46 6.52
C LEU A 37 -1.25 2.62 7.31
N PHE A 38 -2.57 2.83 7.22
CA PHE A 38 -3.25 3.92 7.90
C PHE A 38 -3.29 3.71 9.41
N LEU A 39 -3.69 2.53 9.85
CA LEU A 39 -3.70 2.16 11.27
C LEU A 39 -2.28 2.03 11.83
N GLY A 40 -1.33 1.54 11.03
CA GLY A 40 0.08 1.50 11.40
C GLY A 40 0.66 2.91 11.61
N SER A 41 0.30 3.86 10.76
CA SER A 41 0.66 5.28 10.98
C SER A 41 0.04 5.82 12.26
N GLY A 42 -1.20 5.45 12.58
CA GLY A 42 -1.84 5.79 13.86
C GLY A 42 -1.09 5.21 15.06
N SER A 43 -0.60 3.98 14.95
CA SER A 43 0.25 3.35 15.97
C SER A 43 1.55 4.12 16.22
N VAL A 44 2.21 4.58 15.14
CA VAL A 44 3.41 5.42 15.25
C VAL A 44 3.08 6.77 15.90
N ILE A 45 2.04 7.45 15.46
CA ILE A 45 1.59 8.75 16.00
C ILE A 45 1.30 8.62 17.51
N HIS A 46 0.63 7.53 17.91
CA HIS A 46 0.36 7.25 19.33
C HIS A 46 1.67 7.09 20.13
N ALA A 47 2.66 6.38 19.60
CA ALA A 47 3.97 6.21 20.25
C ALA A 47 4.73 7.53 20.39
N PHE A 48 4.46 8.52 19.53
CA PHE A 48 5.02 9.86 19.56
C PHE A 48 4.08 10.91 20.21
N LYS A 49 3.17 10.48 21.08
CA LYS A 49 2.26 11.39 21.81
C LYS A 49 1.56 12.40 20.90
N ASP A 50 0.97 11.90 19.81
CA ASP A 50 0.23 12.65 18.79
C ASP A 50 1.07 13.55 17.84
N GLU A 51 2.39 13.41 17.82
CA GLU A 51 3.23 14.04 16.78
C GLU A 51 2.92 13.44 15.40
N GLN A 52 2.63 14.29 14.42
CA GLN A 52 2.27 13.88 13.04
C GLN A 52 3.33 14.27 12.02
N ASN A 53 4.29 15.11 12.39
CA ASN A 53 5.32 15.56 11.47
C ASN A 53 6.44 14.52 11.36
N ILE A 54 6.56 13.88 10.22
CA ILE A 54 7.60 12.85 9.97
C ILE A 54 9.03 13.40 10.07
N ASN A 55 9.23 14.71 10.01
CA ASN A 55 10.56 15.29 10.18
C ASN A 55 11.01 15.33 11.65
N ASN A 56 10.05 15.23 12.57
CA ASN A 56 10.29 15.15 14.02
C ASN A 56 10.36 13.70 14.51
N MET A 57 10.19 12.72 13.62
CA MET A 57 10.30 11.30 13.91
C MET A 57 11.66 10.79 13.42
N GLY A 58 12.03 9.57 13.82
CA GLY A 58 13.23 8.89 13.33
C GLY A 58 13.75 7.85 14.31
N GLY A 59 14.51 6.88 13.83
CA GLY A 59 15.30 5.96 14.64
C GLY A 59 14.54 4.97 15.53
N VAL A 60 13.22 4.87 15.40
CA VAL A 60 12.38 4.10 16.35
C VAL A 60 12.12 2.64 15.96
N TRP A 61 12.77 2.11 14.93
CA TRP A 61 12.56 0.73 14.47
C TRP A 61 12.81 -0.33 15.55
N LYS A 62 13.75 -0.06 16.48
CA LYS A 62 14.04 -0.95 17.63
C LYS A 62 13.02 -0.83 18.75
N LYS A 63 12.36 0.31 18.87
CA LYS A 63 11.36 0.58 19.92
C LYS A 63 9.96 0.12 19.51
N LEU A 64 9.68 0.09 18.19
CA LEU A 64 8.40 -0.29 17.60
C LEU A 64 8.55 -1.46 16.62
N PRO A 65 9.09 -2.63 17.03
CA PRO A 65 9.44 -3.70 16.11
C PRO A 65 8.21 -4.35 15.44
N TYR A 66 7.09 -4.49 16.12
CA TYR A 66 5.88 -5.05 15.55
C TYR A 66 5.24 -4.07 14.57
N THR A 67 5.00 -2.82 14.98
CA THR A 67 4.49 -1.77 14.10
C THR A 67 5.37 -1.59 12.88
N TYR A 68 6.69 -1.59 13.02
CA TYR A 68 7.65 -1.51 11.92
C TYR A 68 7.48 -2.66 10.92
N SER A 69 7.45 -3.91 11.41
CA SER A 69 7.30 -5.08 10.54
C SER A 69 5.98 -5.07 9.76
N LEU A 70 4.89 -4.70 10.41
CA LEU A 70 3.56 -4.59 9.79
C LEU A 70 3.50 -3.46 8.76
N MET A 71 4.15 -2.32 9.03
CA MET A 71 4.28 -1.21 8.07
C MET A 71 5.13 -1.59 6.85
N ILE A 72 6.18 -2.40 7.03
CA ILE A 72 6.97 -2.95 5.90
C ILE A 72 6.09 -3.85 5.03
N ILE A 73 5.32 -4.77 5.61
CA ILE A 73 4.40 -5.64 4.86
C ILE A 73 3.40 -4.80 4.04
N GLY A 74 2.78 -3.80 4.67
CA GLY A 74 1.85 -2.90 3.99
C GLY A 74 2.51 -2.10 2.86
N THR A 75 3.74 -1.64 3.07
CA THR A 75 4.52 -0.90 2.07
C THR A 75 4.90 -1.78 0.89
N LEU A 76 5.37 -3.00 1.14
CA LEU A 76 5.68 -3.98 0.10
C LEU A 76 4.43 -4.35 -0.71
N ALA A 77 3.28 -4.56 -0.04
CA ALA A 77 2.02 -4.82 -0.73
C ALA A 77 1.58 -3.59 -1.56
N LEU A 78 1.69 -2.38 -1.03
CA LEU A 78 1.36 -1.15 -1.75
C LEU A 78 2.26 -0.92 -2.97
N THR A 79 3.56 -1.20 -2.87
CA THR A 79 4.51 -0.99 -3.97
C THR A 79 4.42 -2.05 -5.06
N GLY A 80 3.72 -3.15 -4.79
CA GLY A 80 3.56 -4.26 -5.76
C GLY A 80 4.73 -5.23 -5.74
N PHE A 81 5.28 -5.49 -4.54
CA PHE A 81 6.32 -6.52 -4.40
C PHE A 81 5.75 -7.91 -4.79
N PRO A 82 6.50 -8.74 -5.54
CA PRO A 82 6.05 -10.06 -5.97
C PRO A 82 5.44 -10.90 -4.85
N PHE A 83 4.41 -11.64 -5.18
CA PHE A 83 3.64 -12.54 -4.29
C PHE A 83 2.72 -11.84 -3.27
N LEU A 84 2.75 -10.52 -3.13
CA LEU A 84 1.81 -9.78 -2.28
C LEU A 84 0.57 -9.33 -3.06
N SER A 85 -0.49 -8.98 -2.35
CA SER A 85 -1.81 -8.69 -2.95
C SER A 85 -1.78 -7.55 -3.97
N GLY A 86 -0.98 -6.51 -3.72
CA GLY A 86 -0.84 -5.37 -4.61
C GLY A 86 -0.13 -5.69 -5.94
N PHE A 87 0.74 -6.70 -5.97
CA PHE A 87 1.37 -7.19 -7.20
C PHE A 87 0.31 -7.68 -8.17
N TYR A 88 -0.49 -8.67 -7.77
CA TYR A 88 -1.51 -9.26 -8.65
C TYR A 88 -2.52 -8.25 -9.16
N SER A 89 -2.96 -7.32 -8.33
CA SER A 89 -3.99 -6.36 -8.73
C SER A 89 -3.47 -5.21 -9.58
N LYS A 90 -2.28 -4.70 -9.33
CA LYS A 90 -1.68 -3.61 -10.13
C LYS A 90 -1.19 -4.10 -11.49
N ASP A 91 -0.51 -5.23 -11.51
CA ASP A 91 -0.01 -5.82 -12.76
C ASP A 91 -1.16 -6.13 -13.69
N ALA A 92 -2.26 -6.72 -13.18
CA ALA A 92 -3.46 -6.93 -13.96
C ALA A 92 -4.01 -5.65 -14.60
N ILE A 93 -4.09 -4.52 -13.86
CA ILE A 93 -4.56 -3.25 -14.42
C ILE A 93 -3.66 -2.77 -15.57
N ILE A 94 -2.35 -2.83 -15.39
CA ILE A 94 -1.38 -2.36 -16.39
C ILE A 94 -1.39 -3.28 -17.61
N GLU A 95 -1.46 -4.60 -17.39
CA GLU A 95 -1.53 -5.61 -18.42
C GLU A 95 -2.81 -5.45 -19.27
N PHE A 96 -3.97 -5.31 -18.65
CA PHE A 96 -5.23 -5.08 -19.38
C PHE A 96 -5.20 -3.81 -20.21
N ALA A 97 -4.59 -2.73 -19.68
CA ALA A 97 -4.42 -1.51 -20.44
C ALA A 97 -3.53 -1.72 -21.68
N TYR A 98 -2.43 -2.43 -21.51
CA TYR A 98 -1.49 -2.73 -22.59
C TYR A 98 -2.11 -3.63 -23.65
N LEU A 99 -2.82 -4.69 -23.25
CA LEU A 99 -3.47 -5.66 -24.15
C LEU A 99 -4.60 -5.05 -24.99
N ARG A 100 -5.12 -3.88 -24.60
CA ARG A 100 -6.12 -3.16 -25.40
C ARG A 100 -5.60 -2.74 -26.79
N GLY A 101 -4.29 -2.70 -26.99
CA GLY A 101 -3.63 -2.56 -28.29
C GLY A 101 -3.88 -1.24 -29.03
N ASN A 102 -4.48 -0.24 -28.39
CA ASN A 102 -4.71 1.09 -28.96
C ASN A 102 -3.77 2.13 -28.31
N THR A 103 -3.64 3.31 -28.96
CA THR A 103 -2.79 4.40 -28.46
C THR A 103 -3.14 4.82 -27.04
N THR A 104 -4.42 4.86 -26.71
CA THR A 104 -4.91 5.22 -25.37
C THR A 104 -4.49 4.17 -24.33
N GLY A 105 -4.55 2.87 -24.67
CA GLY A 105 -4.14 1.78 -23.80
C GLY A 105 -2.62 1.81 -23.51
N TYR A 106 -1.79 2.04 -24.52
CA TYR A 106 -0.34 2.17 -24.31
C TYR A 106 0.04 3.38 -23.48
N TYR A 107 -0.59 4.53 -23.74
CA TYR A 107 -0.41 5.74 -22.94
C TYR A 107 -0.80 5.51 -21.48
N ALA A 108 -1.92 4.86 -21.28
CA ALA A 108 -2.46 4.54 -19.97
C ALA A 108 -1.54 3.54 -19.21
N ALA A 109 -1.05 2.51 -19.86
CA ALA A 109 -0.08 1.58 -19.27
C ALA A 109 1.22 2.28 -18.86
N GLY A 110 1.74 3.17 -19.72
CA GLY A 110 2.93 3.98 -19.42
C GLY A 110 2.75 4.87 -18.18
N ILE A 111 1.61 5.58 -18.08
CA ILE A 111 1.28 6.36 -16.87
C ILE A 111 1.14 5.45 -15.66
N GLY A 112 0.54 4.28 -15.79
CA GLY A 112 0.41 3.28 -14.72
C GLY A 112 1.76 2.88 -14.15
N ILE A 113 2.73 2.54 -15.00
CA ILE A 113 4.11 2.18 -14.60
C ILE A 113 4.79 3.36 -13.89
N PHE A 114 4.71 4.56 -14.47
CA PHE A 114 5.30 5.76 -13.88
C PHE A 114 4.70 6.07 -12.50
N THR A 115 3.41 5.90 -12.36
CA THR A 115 2.69 6.08 -11.10
C THR A 115 3.10 5.03 -10.06
N ALA A 116 3.34 3.78 -10.47
CA ALA A 116 3.86 2.73 -9.57
C ALA A 116 5.26 3.07 -9.05
N PHE A 117 6.12 3.61 -9.91
CA PHE A 117 7.45 4.08 -9.52
C PHE A 117 7.39 5.21 -8.49
N LEU A 118 6.56 6.23 -8.72
CA LEU A 118 6.35 7.32 -7.74
C LEU A 118 5.77 6.81 -6.42
N THR A 119 4.86 5.83 -6.49
CA THR A 119 4.30 5.17 -5.29
C THR A 119 5.42 4.54 -4.45
N SER A 120 6.35 3.86 -5.08
CA SER A 120 7.49 3.25 -4.40
C SER A 120 8.35 4.31 -3.69
N ILE A 121 8.71 5.39 -4.39
CA ILE A 121 9.56 6.46 -3.84
C ILE A 121 8.94 7.04 -2.56
N TYR A 122 7.67 7.47 -2.60
CA TYR A 122 7.09 8.13 -1.43
C TYR A 122 6.84 7.16 -0.27
N SER A 123 6.53 5.89 -0.56
CA SER A 123 6.27 4.89 0.47
C SER A 123 7.55 4.55 1.23
N TRP A 124 8.64 4.30 0.51
CA TRP A 124 9.94 4.06 1.14
C TRP A 124 10.50 5.28 1.85
N ARG A 125 10.28 6.49 1.31
CA ARG A 125 10.62 7.73 2.01
C ARG A 125 9.95 7.83 3.37
N LEU A 126 8.67 7.46 3.46
CA LEU A 126 7.93 7.45 4.73
C LEU A 126 8.59 6.47 5.71
N ILE A 127 8.83 5.24 5.30
CA ILE A 127 9.45 4.20 6.16
C ILE A 127 10.84 4.65 6.64
N PHE A 128 11.70 5.11 5.73
CA PHE A 128 13.06 5.50 6.11
C PHE A 128 13.08 6.71 7.04
N LYS A 129 12.28 7.72 6.78
CA LYS A 129 12.23 8.90 7.66
C LYS A 129 11.65 8.58 9.04
N THR A 130 10.62 7.77 9.11
CA THR A 130 9.94 7.47 10.38
C THR A 130 10.74 6.48 11.22
N PHE A 131 11.29 5.43 10.63
CA PHE A 131 11.89 4.34 11.41
C PHE A 131 13.41 4.34 11.44
N HIS A 132 14.09 4.78 10.36
CA HIS A 132 15.55 4.71 10.22
C HIS A 132 16.24 6.07 10.23
N GLY A 133 15.51 7.17 10.07
CA GLY A 133 16.05 8.53 10.13
C GLY A 133 16.68 8.85 11.49
N GLU A 134 17.42 9.96 11.54
CA GLU A 134 17.91 10.49 12.82
C GLU A 134 16.73 10.95 13.68
N TYR A 135 16.81 10.67 14.97
CA TYR A 135 15.79 11.09 15.93
C TYR A 135 15.87 12.61 16.14
N ASN A 136 14.84 13.31 15.72
CA ASN A 136 14.81 14.77 15.71
C ASN A 136 13.74 15.39 16.64
N ASN A 137 13.07 14.56 17.45
CA ASN A 137 12.07 15.10 18.38
C ASN A 137 12.76 15.75 19.57
N LYS A 138 12.41 17.03 19.83
CA LYS A 138 12.96 17.82 20.94
C LYS A 138 12.15 17.70 22.22
N GLU A 139 10.89 17.28 22.10
CA GLU A 139 9.94 17.25 23.22
C GLU A 139 9.81 15.87 23.84
N ILE A 140 9.96 14.82 23.04
CA ILE A 140 9.80 13.43 23.45
C ILE A 140 11.16 12.74 23.40
N LYS A 141 11.58 12.09 24.46
CA LYS A 141 12.80 11.30 24.45
C LYS A 141 12.54 9.94 23.78
N ILE A 142 13.51 9.42 23.04
CA ILE A 142 13.39 8.13 22.34
C ILE A 142 13.07 6.98 23.32
N ASP A 143 13.48 7.08 24.57
CA ASP A 143 13.21 6.07 25.60
C ASP A 143 11.76 6.09 26.10
N GLU A 144 11.03 7.16 25.85
CA GLU A 144 9.61 7.28 26.18
C GLU A 144 8.72 6.66 25.10
N THR A 145 9.26 6.38 23.90
CA THR A 145 8.52 5.69 22.83
C THR A 145 8.42 4.20 23.13
N HIS A 146 7.22 3.66 23.05
CA HIS A 146 6.92 2.26 23.32
C HIS A 146 5.95 1.70 22.29
N GLU A 147 5.96 0.39 22.13
CA GLU A 147 5.04 -0.28 21.20
C GLU A 147 3.59 -0.07 21.60
N SER A 148 2.72 -0.01 20.61
CA SER A 148 1.30 0.15 20.82
C SER A 148 0.69 -1.04 21.56
N PRO A 149 -0.38 -0.82 22.34
CA PRO A 149 -1.05 -1.90 23.07
C PRO A 149 -1.60 -2.97 22.11
N ILE A 150 -1.72 -4.20 22.61
CA ILE A 150 -2.16 -5.37 21.84
C ILE A 150 -3.49 -5.12 21.11
N VAL A 151 -4.40 -4.37 21.70
CA VAL A 151 -5.69 -4.01 21.11
C VAL A 151 -5.53 -3.28 19.76
N MET A 152 -4.47 -2.47 19.60
CA MET A 152 -4.14 -1.81 18.34
C MET A 152 -3.38 -2.73 17.38
N LEU A 153 -2.58 -3.66 17.88
CA LEU A 153 -1.79 -4.58 17.06
C LEU A 153 -2.63 -5.69 16.43
N ILE A 154 -3.69 -6.19 17.09
CA ILE A 154 -4.56 -7.25 16.56
C ILE A 154 -5.15 -6.87 15.19
N PRO A 155 -5.81 -5.71 15.00
CA PRO A 155 -6.30 -5.30 13.68
C PRO A 155 -5.20 -5.20 12.63
N LEU A 156 -4.02 -4.71 13.00
CA LEU A 156 -2.87 -4.60 12.10
C LEU A 156 -2.40 -5.98 11.62
N ILE A 157 -2.33 -6.96 12.52
CA ILE A 157 -1.96 -8.34 12.17
C ILE A 157 -3.00 -8.96 11.22
N LEU A 158 -4.29 -8.82 11.49
CA LEU A 158 -5.35 -9.33 10.62
C LEU A 158 -5.29 -8.69 9.22
N LEU A 159 -5.09 -7.38 9.15
CA LEU A 159 -4.94 -6.68 7.89
C LEU A 159 -3.67 -7.08 7.13
N SER A 160 -2.57 -7.37 7.83
CA SER A 160 -1.34 -7.84 7.20
C SER A 160 -1.50 -9.23 6.56
N ILE A 161 -2.24 -10.14 7.20
CA ILE A 161 -2.62 -11.44 6.61
C ILE A 161 -3.42 -11.21 5.32
N GLY A 162 -4.40 -10.30 5.34
CA GLY A 162 -5.14 -9.91 4.14
C GLY A 162 -4.22 -9.32 3.08
N ALA A 163 -3.31 -8.42 3.42
CA ALA A 163 -2.37 -7.80 2.48
C ALA A 163 -1.40 -8.82 1.83
N ILE A 164 -1.12 -9.94 2.49
CA ILE A 164 -0.28 -11.01 1.93
C ILE A 164 -1.10 -11.92 1.02
N PHE A 165 -2.21 -12.45 1.53
CA PHE A 165 -2.87 -13.62 0.92
C PHE A 165 -4.01 -13.28 -0.04
N THR A 166 -4.73 -12.15 0.10
CA THR A 166 -5.92 -11.87 -0.71
C THR A 166 -5.65 -11.80 -2.20
N GLY A 167 -4.47 -11.32 -2.60
CA GLY A 167 -4.08 -11.27 -4.00
C GLY A 167 -4.00 -12.64 -4.64
N PHE A 168 -3.36 -13.57 -3.97
CA PHE A 168 -3.19 -14.94 -4.45
C PHE A 168 -4.50 -15.74 -4.41
N LEU A 169 -5.23 -15.66 -3.29
CA LEU A 169 -6.44 -16.47 -3.09
C LEU A 169 -7.61 -16.06 -3.99
N PHE A 170 -7.74 -14.76 -4.27
CA PHE A 170 -8.90 -14.24 -4.99
C PHE A 170 -8.62 -13.83 -6.44
N LYS A 171 -7.37 -13.95 -6.94
CA LYS A 171 -7.04 -13.58 -8.31
C LYS A 171 -7.93 -14.28 -9.32
N GLU A 172 -8.18 -15.60 -9.17
CA GLU A 172 -8.97 -16.40 -10.10
C GLU A 172 -10.45 -16.02 -10.10
N LEU A 173 -10.97 -15.53 -8.97
CA LEU A 173 -12.34 -15.04 -8.86
C LEU A 173 -12.59 -13.78 -9.68
N PHE A 174 -11.60 -12.88 -9.73
CA PHE A 174 -11.72 -11.59 -10.39
C PHE A 174 -11.06 -11.54 -11.76
N ILE A 175 -10.00 -12.33 -11.97
CA ILE A 175 -9.21 -12.37 -13.22
C ILE A 175 -9.42 -13.75 -13.85
N SER A 176 -10.65 -14.05 -14.31
CA SER A 176 -10.89 -15.23 -15.12
C SER A 176 -10.50 -14.94 -16.55
N TYR A 177 -9.55 -15.71 -17.11
CA TYR A 177 -9.16 -15.61 -18.51
C TYR A 177 -10.30 -15.98 -19.48
N GLU A 178 -11.30 -16.72 -19.03
CA GLU A 178 -12.50 -17.02 -19.82
C GLU A 178 -13.42 -15.80 -20.04
N GLY A 179 -13.34 -14.77 -19.19
CA GLY A 179 -14.09 -13.52 -19.36
C GLY A 179 -13.53 -12.59 -20.43
N LEU A 180 -12.32 -12.81 -20.93
CA LEU A 180 -11.71 -12.01 -22.01
C LEU A 180 -12.33 -12.24 -23.38
N ASN A 181 -13.06 -13.33 -23.57
CA ASN A 181 -13.69 -13.67 -24.86
C ASN A 181 -15.14 -13.16 -24.99
N ASN A 182 -15.68 -12.47 -23.99
CA ASN A 182 -17.09 -12.03 -23.95
C ASN A 182 -17.28 -10.49 -23.84
N PHE A 183 -16.24 -9.72 -24.21
CA PHE A 183 -16.39 -8.26 -24.32
C PHE A 183 -15.81 -7.74 -25.64
#